data_a1eed032472709603b02e6bd5ae84052
#
_entry.id   a1eed032472709603b02e6bd5ae84052
#
_cell.length_a   1.000
_cell.length_b   1.000
_cell.length_c   1.000
_cell.angle_alpha   90.00
_cell.angle_beta   90.00
_cell.angle_gamma   90.00
#
_symmetry.space_group_name_H-M   'P 1'
#
loop_
_entity.id
_entity.type
_entity.pdbx_description
1 polymer ?
#
loop_
_entity_poly.entity_id
_entity_poly.type
_entity_poly.pdbx_seq_one_letter_code
_entity_poly.pdbx_strand_id
1 'polypeptide(L)'
;MDKKPDDVYLVIGSTGISAPTSKQVAKVANMLQKNPSRIEEIETIGKIARRGIEALRNGDYEAVGRTMSENQIMLKSIGVSSPELDNLIKAAAPTSLGAKLTGAGGGGCMVALTKNPKLTSDAIELAGGRTLISKLGSPGMKIDSEENITLWTIN
;
A
#
# COMPACT_ATOMS: atom_id res chain seq x y z
N MET A 1 9.37 -22.49 -12.26
CA MET A 1 9.39 -22.64 -10.79
C MET A 1 7.97 -22.84 -10.31
N ASP A 2 7.70 -23.99 -9.73
CA ASP A 2 6.34 -24.28 -9.29
C ASP A 2 5.95 -23.37 -8.15
N LYS A 3 4.78 -22.75 -8.30
CA LYS A 3 4.21 -21.87 -7.29
C LYS A 3 3.78 -22.74 -6.10
N LYS A 4 4.37 -22.50 -4.93
CA LYS A 4 3.90 -23.13 -3.70
C LYS A 4 2.58 -22.47 -3.25
N PRO A 5 1.66 -23.22 -2.61
CA PRO A 5 0.37 -22.66 -2.18
C PRO A 5 0.49 -21.43 -1.26
N ASP A 6 1.61 -21.33 -0.53
CA ASP A 6 1.85 -20.28 0.46
C ASP A 6 2.71 -19.14 -0.07
N ASP A 7 3.09 -19.17 -1.35
CA ASP A 7 3.87 -18.08 -1.95
C ASP A 7 3.03 -16.81 -2.02
N VAL A 8 3.64 -15.72 -1.60
CA VAL A 8 3.02 -14.39 -1.56
C VAL A 8 3.84 -13.43 -2.40
N TYR A 9 3.15 -12.53 -3.09
CA TYR A 9 3.75 -11.59 -4.02
C TYR A 9 3.28 -10.18 -3.73
N LEU A 10 4.13 -9.22 -4.04
CA LEU A 10 3.75 -7.82 -4.15
C LEU A 10 3.55 -7.49 -5.64
N VAL A 11 2.44 -6.87 -5.95
CA VAL A 11 2.18 -6.29 -7.27
C VAL A 11 2.14 -4.78 -7.09
N ILE A 12 3.07 -4.10 -7.70
CA ILE A 12 3.14 -2.64 -7.67
C ILE A 12 2.45 -2.14 -8.94
N GLY A 13 1.48 -1.25 -8.77
CA GLY A 13 0.77 -0.64 -9.88
C GLY A 13 1.02 0.86 -9.94
N SER A 14 1.49 1.34 -11.10
CA SER A 14 1.72 2.77 -11.33
C SER A 14 0.52 3.40 -12.02
N THR A 15 0.09 4.56 -11.50
CA THR A 15 -0.95 5.38 -12.16
C THR A 15 -0.41 6.13 -13.38
N GLY A 16 0.91 6.27 -13.50
CA GLY A 16 1.54 7.12 -14.51
C GLY A 16 1.39 8.62 -14.24
N ILE A 17 0.79 8.99 -13.10
CA ILE A 17 0.58 10.38 -12.73
C ILE A 17 1.60 10.75 -11.66
N SER A 18 2.35 11.83 -11.91
CA SER A 18 3.30 12.38 -10.95
C SER A 18 2.63 13.43 -10.09
N ALA A 19 2.82 13.34 -8.78
CA ALA A 19 2.35 14.35 -7.84
C ALA A 19 3.50 14.75 -6.91
N PRO A 20 3.77 16.08 -6.74
CA PRO A 20 4.84 16.52 -5.86
C PRO A 20 4.55 16.15 -4.40
N THR A 21 5.53 15.57 -3.73
CA THR A 21 5.45 15.23 -2.30
C THR A 21 5.12 16.47 -1.45
N SER A 22 5.72 17.61 -1.77
CA SER A 22 5.48 18.87 -1.07
C SER A 22 4.02 19.29 -1.07
N LYS A 23 3.30 19.02 -2.16
CA LYS A 23 1.87 19.32 -2.27
C LYS A 23 1.03 18.46 -1.31
N GLN A 24 1.37 17.19 -1.18
CA GLN A 24 0.67 16.28 -0.26
C GLN A 24 0.96 16.66 1.20
N VAL A 25 2.21 16.97 1.52
CA VAL A 25 2.60 17.44 2.85
C VAL A 25 1.85 18.73 3.21
N ALA A 26 1.76 19.68 2.28
CA ALA A 26 1.02 20.93 2.49
C ALA A 26 -0.47 20.70 2.72
N LYS A 27 -1.07 19.75 1.99
CA LYS A 27 -2.46 19.37 2.15
C LYS A 27 -2.76 18.84 3.56
N VAL A 28 -1.91 17.95 4.07
CA VAL A 28 -2.05 17.39 5.42
C VAL A 28 -1.81 18.47 6.48
N ALA A 29 -0.80 19.31 6.30
CA ALA A 29 -0.52 20.43 7.20
C ALA A 29 -1.69 21.39 7.30
N ASN A 30 -2.32 21.74 6.18
CA ASN A 30 -3.50 22.61 6.14
C ASN A 30 -4.70 21.96 6.85
N MET A 31 -4.90 20.67 6.65
CA MET A 31 -5.95 19.92 7.33
C MET A 31 -5.78 20.00 8.86
N LEU A 32 -4.57 19.74 9.35
CA LEU A 32 -4.25 19.80 10.78
C LEU A 32 -4.37 21.20 11.35
N GLN A 33 -4.02 22.22 10.58
CA GLN A 33 -4.15 23.61 10.98
C GLN A 33 -5.63 24.00 11.16
N LYS A 34 -6.50 23.55 10.27
CA LYS A 34 -7.94 23.81 10.34
C LYS A 34 -8.65 22.96 11.41
N ASN A 35 -8.17 21.77 11.65
CA ASN A 35 -8.77 20.83 12.60
C ASN A 35 -7.68 20.01 13.31
N PRO A 36 -7.06 20.59 14.39
CA PRO A 36 -5.96 19.93 15.08
C PRO A 36 -6.29 18.55 15.67
N SER A 37 -7.55 18.28 15.98
CA SER A 37 -7.96 16.98 16.52
C SER A 37 -7.74 15.83 15.53
N ARG A 38 -7.63 16.12 14.25
CA ARG A 38 -7.38 15.11 13.22
C ARG A 38 -5.98 14.51 13.28
N ILE A 39 -5.10 15.00 14.15
CA ILE A 39 -3.84 14.32 14.45
C ILE A 39 -4.07 12.87 14.92
N GLU A 40 -5.20 12.58 15.53
CA GLU A 40 -5.58 11.23 15.94
C GLU A 40 -5.64 10.26 14.76
N GLU A 41 -6.06 10.71 13.58
CA GLU A 41 -6.09 9.89 12.38
C GLU A 41 -4.66 9.50 11.95
N ILE A 42 -3.72 10.43 12.07
CA ILE A 42 -2.30 10.19 11.74
C ILE A 42 -1.68 9.22 12.75
N GLU A 43 -2.00 9.37 14.03
CA GLU A 43 -1.56 8.43 15.06
C GLU A 43 -2.12 7.03 14.81
N THR A 44 -3.37 6.94 14.37
CA THR A 44 -4.02 5.67 14.00
C THR A 44 -3.30 5.01 12.82
N ILE A 45 -2.93 5.79 11.80
CA ILE A 45 -2.12 5.29 10.67
C ILE A 45 -0.83 4.66 11.18
N GLY A 46 -0.14 5.31 12.11
CA GLY A 46 1.08 4.78 12.71
C GLY A 46 0.86 3.47 13.46
N LYS A 47 -0.22 3.37 14.20
CA LYS A 47 -0.59 2.12 14.93
C LYS A 47 -0.89 0.98 13.96
N ILE A 48 -1.62 1.26 12.89
CA ILE A 48 -1.95 0.27 11.86
C ILE A 48 -0.65 -0.21 11.18
N ALA A 49 0.24 0.70 10.84
CA ALA A 49 1.53 0.35 10.22
C ALA A 49 2.36 -0.55 11.13
N ARG A 50 2.41 -0.28 12.43
CA ARG A 50 3.13 -1.12 13.40
C ARG A 50 2.54 -2.52 13.50
N ARG A 51 1.21 -2.65 13.51
CA ARG A 51 0.54 -3.96 13.48
C ARG A 51 0.86 -4.72 12.20
N GLY A 52 0.93 -4.03 11.06
CA GLY A 52 1.29 -4.63 9.79
C GLY A 52 2.72 -5.16 9.77
N ILE A 53 3.67 -4.40 10.32
CA ILE A 53 5.06 -4.82 10.44
C ILE A 53 5.18 -6.05 11.33
N GLU A 54 4.48 -6.08 12.45
CA GLU A 54 4.49 -7.23 13.36
C GLU A 54 3.90 -8.48 12.68
N ALA A 55 2.79 -8.34 11.98
CA ALA A 55 2.20 -9.43 11.20
C ALA A 55 3.17 -9.94 10.14
N LEU A 56 3.88 -9.04 9.47
CA LEU A 56 4.88 -9.39 8.47
C LEU A 56 6.03 -10.21 9.07
N ARG A 57 6.54 -9.80 10.23
CA ARG A 57 7.58 -10.53 10.96
C ARG A 57 7.14 -11.93 11.36
N ASN A 58 5.85 -12.10 11.68
CA ASN A 58 5.28 -13.39 12.06
C ASN A 58 4.87 -14.25 10.87
N GLY A 59 5.02 -13.74 9.65
CA GLY A 59 4.60 -14.46 8.44
C GLY A 59 3.09 -14.56 8.26
N ASP A 60 2.32 -13.76 9.00
CA ASP A 60 0.85 -13.71 8.90
C ASP A 60 0.42 -12.75 7.79
N TYR A 61 0.52 -13.21 6.56
CA TYR A 61 0.27 -12.37 5.37
C TYR A 61 -1.20 -11.93 5.23
N GLU A 62 -2.13 -12.70 5.75
CA GLU A 62 -3.53 -12.29 5.74
C GLU A 62 -3.76 -11.09 6.67
N ALA A 63 -3.14 -11.10 7.85
CA ALA A 63 -3.16 -9.96 8.75
C ALA A 63 -2.44 -8.75 8.14
N VAL A 64 -1.31 -8.97 7.43
CA VAL A 64 -0.63 -7.91 6.69
C VAL A 64 -1.58 -7.26 5.69
N GLY A 65 -2.28 -8.06 4.89
CA GLY A 65 -3.24 -7.56 3.91
C GLY A 65 -4.36 -6.73 4.54
N ARG A 66 -4.91 -7.20 5.66
CA ARG A 66 -5.94 -6.46 6.40
C ARG A 66 -5.44 -5.10 6.86
N THR A 67 -4.22 -5.04 7.41
CA THR A 67 -3.64 -3.76 7.85
C THR A 67 -3.35 -2.82 6.68
N MET A 68 -2.98 -3.34 5.52
CA MET A 68 -2.84 -2.54 4.29
C MET A 68 -4.16 -1.86 3.94
N SER A 69 -5.24 -2.61 3.93
CA SER A 69 -6.57 -2.09 3.59
C SER A 69 -7.08 -1.08 4.61
N GLU A 70 -6.87 -1.34 5.89
CA GLU A 70 -7.20 -0.39 6.96
C GLU A 70 -6.41 0.91 6.81
N ASN A 71 -5.11 0.80 6.52
CA ASN A 71 -4.25 1.95 6.31
C ASN A 71 -4.74 2.79 5.12
N GLN A 72 -5.14 2.15 4.03
CA GLN A 72 -5.67 2.83 2.85
C GLN A 72 -6.91 3.66 3.17
N ILE A 73 -7.81 3.13 3.99
CA ILE A 73 -9.00 3.86 4.42
C ILE A 73 -8.62 5.15 5.13
N MET A 74 -7.65 5.07 6.04
CA MET A 74 -7.19 6.24 6.79
C MET A 74 -6.44 7.24 5.89
N LEU A 75 -5.61 6.76 4.97
CA LEU A 75 -4.91 7.62 4.01
C LEU A 75 -5.89 8.37 3.10
N LYS A 76 -6.93 7.70 2.66
CA LYS A 76 -8.00 8.33 1.89
C LYS A 76 -8.72 9.38 2.73
N SER A 77 -8.98 9.10 3.99
CA SER A 77 -9.62 10.02 4.92
C SER A 77 -8.84 11.32 5.09
N ILE A 78 -7.52 11.26 5.16
CA ILE A 78 -6.68 12.47 5.27
C ILE A 78 -6.39 13.15 3.92
N GLY A 79 -6.95 12.61 2.82
CA GLY A 79 -6.93 13.26 1.52
C GLY A 79 -5.69 13.03 0.67
N VAL A 80 -4.85 12.05 1.00
CA VAL A 80 -3.62 11.77 0.22
C VAL A 80 -3.81 10.71 -0.86
N SER A 81 -4.99 10.10 -0.96
CA SER A 81 -5.29 9.25 -2.10
C SER A 81 -5.74 10.08 -3.31
N SER A 82 -5.96 9.43 -4.43
CA SER A 82 -6.46 10.06 -5.64
C SER A 82 -7.47 9.14 -6.32
N PRO A 83 -8.34 9.65 -7.22
CA PRO A 83 -9.26 8.79 -7.97
C PRO A 83 -8.55 7.70 -8.75
N GLU A 84 -7.39 7.99 -9.32
CA GLU A 84 -6.59 7.02 -10.08
C GLU A 84 -6.03 5.92 -9.18
N LEU A 85 -5.49 6.28 -8.00
CA LEU A 85 -5.04 5.31 -7.00
C LEU A 85 -6.19 4.47 -6.47
N ASP A 86 -7.31 5.11 -6.13
CA ASP A 86 -8.51 4.43 -5.65
C ASP A 86 -9.00 3.39 -6.66
N ASN A 87 -8.96 3.74 -7.95
CA ASN A 87 -9.37 2.85 -9.03
C ASN A 87 -8.49 1.60 -9.13
N LEU A 88 -7.16 1.77 -9.07
CA LEU A 88 -6.23 0.64 -9.10
C LEU A 88 -6.37 -0.24 -7.86
N ILE A 89 -6.52 0.37 -6.68
CA ILE A 89 -6.67 -0.35 -5.42
C ILE A 89 -7.98 -1.15 -5.40
N LYS A 90 -9.06 -0.54 -5.87
CA LYS A 90 -10.36 -1.22 -6.01
C LYS A 90 -10.29 -2.40 -6.99
N ALA A 91 -9.56 -2.22 -8.08
CA ALA A 91 -9.37 -3.30 -9.07
C ALA A 91 -8.59 -4.48 -8.49
N ALA A 92 -7.59 -4.21 -7.65
CA ALA A 92 -6.76 -5.24 -7.02
C ALA A 92 -7.47 -5.98 -5.88
N ALA A 93 -8.46 -5.39 -5.25
CA ALA A 93 -9.07 -5.91 -4.01
C ALA A 93 -9.59 -7.34 -4.13
N PRO A 94 -10.35 -7.74 -5.18
CA PRO A 94 -10.94 -9.09 -5.24
C PRO A 94 -9.94 -10.24 -5.29
N THR A 95 -8.72 -10.00 -5.77
CA THR A 95 -7.70 -11.02 -5.98
C THR A 95 -6.51 -10.90 -5.04
N SER A 96 -6.52 -9.92 -4.13
CA SER A 96 -5.42 -9.66 -3.20
C SER A 96 -5.84 -9.86 -1.75
N LEU A 97 -4.84 -9.96 -0.89
CA LEU A 97 -5.03 -9.97 0.57
C LEU A 97 -5.25 -8.56 1.11
N GLY A 98 -4.76 -7.58 0.40
CA GLY A 98 -4.91 -6.17 0.72
C GLY A 98 -4.13 -5.30 -0.25
N ALA A 99 -4.50 -4.04 -0.34
CA ALA A 99 -3.86 -3.08 -1.24
C ALA A 99 -3.90 -1.68 -0.64
N LYS A 100 -2.90 -0.89 -0.98
CA LYS A 100 -2.79 0.49 -0.49
C LYS A 100 -1.92 1.32 -1.43
N LEU A 101 -2.05 2.64 -1.33
CA LEU A 101 -1.09 3.53 -1.96
C LEU A 101 0.29 3.41 -1.30
N THR A 102 1.34 3.71 -2.05
CA THR A 102 2.70 3.80 -1.54
C THR A 102 3.30 5.16 -1.93
N GLY A 103 4.17 5.68 -1.09
CA GLY A 103 4.71 7.02 -1.25
C GLY A 103 3.80 8.10 -0.67
N ALA A 104 3.92 9.33 -1.16
CA ALA A 104 3.21 10.48 -0.61
C ALA A 104 1.72 10.56 -1.01
N GLY A 105 1.31 9.83 -2.03
CA GLY A 105 -0.05 9.87 -2.55
C GLY A 105 -0.26 10.96 -3.60
N GLY A 106 -1.53 11.20 -3.95
CA GLY A 106 -1.92 12.16 -4.99
C GLY A 106 -1.71 11.67 -6.42
N GLY A 107 -0.97 10.61 -6.58
CA GLY A 107 -0.56 9.96 -7.83
C GLY A 107 0.48 8.90 -7.47
N GLY A 108 1.34 8.55 -8.41
CA GLY A 108 2.39 7.57 -8.18
C GLY A 108 1.89 6.14 -8.20
N CYS A 109 2.18 5.37 -7.18
CA CYS A 109 1.98 3.92 -7.17
C CYS A 109 1.10 3.44 -6.03
N MET A 110 0.52 2.27 -6.25
CA MET A 110 -0.11 1.46 -5.23
C MET A 110 0.61 0.12 -5.13
N VAL A 111 0.39 -0.61 -4.05
CA VAL A 111 0.92 -1.95 -3.84
C VAL A 111 -0.20 -2.88 -3.38
N ALA A 112 -0.23 -4.08 -3.93
CA ALA A 112 -1.14 -5.14 -3.53
C ALA A 112 -0.35 -6.35 -3.06
N LEU A 113 -0.79 -6.96 -1.97
CA LEU A 113 -0.25 -8.22 -1.47
C LEU A 113 -1.17 -9.34 -1.94
N THR A 114 -0.63 -10.33 -2.63
CA THR A 114 -1.47 -11.34 -3.28
C THR A 114 -0.80 -12.72 -3.36
N LYS A 115 -1.63 -13.75 -3.33
CA LYS A 115 -1.23 -15.12 -3.67
C LYS A 115 -1.43 -15.42 -5.15
N ASN A 116 -2.11 -14.53 -5.89
CA ASN A 116 -2.44 -14.69 -7.30
C ASN A 116 -1.90 -13.49 -8.10
N PRO A 117 -0.57 -13.39 -8.28
CA PRO A 117 0.04 -12.19 -8.85
C PRO A 117 -0.44 -11.88 -10.27
N LYS A 118 -0.64 -12.91 -11.11
CA LYS A 118 -1.11 -12.70 -12.47
C LYS A 118 -2.52 -12.10 -12.50
N LEU A 119 -3.45 -12.65 -11.72
CA LEU A 119 -4.82 -12.14 -11.67
C LEU A 119 -4.85 -10.71 -11.14
N THR A 120 -4.07 -10.42 -10.10
CA THR A 120 -4.00 -9.08 -9.51
C THR A 120 -3.36 -8.10 -10.49
N SER A 121 -2.27 -8.49 -11.14
CA SER A 121 -1.60 -7.68 -12.16
C SER A 121 -2.54 -7.37 -13.33
N ASP A 122 -3.21 -8.38 -13.87
CA ASP A 122 -4.15 -8.21 -14.98
C ASP A 122 -5.29 -7.27 -14.61
N ALA A 123 -5.83 -7.38 -13.39
CA ALA A 123 -6.89 -6.51 -12.91
C ALA A 123 -6.43 -5.04 -12.81
N ILE A 124 -5.23 -4.80 -12.31
CA ILE A 124 -4.65 -3.47 -12.21
C ILE A 124 -4.40 -2.89 -13.61
N GLU A 125 -3.88 -3.69 -14.54
CA GLU A 125 -3.63 -3.25 -15.91
C GLU A 125 -4.93 -2.92 -16.66
N LEU A 126 -5.97 -3.70 -16.47
CA LEU A 126 -7.30 -3.39 -17.02
C LEU A 126 -7.85 -2.07 -16.48
N ALA A 127 -7.46 -1.69 -15.27
CA ALA A 127 -7.85 -0.41 -14.68
C ALA A 127 -6.94 0.75 -15.08
N GLY A 128 -5.95 0.50 -15.96
CA GLY A 128 -5.08 1.52 -16.53
C GLY A 128 -3.71 1.65 -15.87
N GLY A 129 -3.36 0.77 -14.92
CA GLY A 129 -2.06 0.80 -14.26
C GLY A 129 -0.99 0.03 -15.03
N ARG A 130 0.27 0.35 -14.74
CA ARG A 130 1.42 -0.45 -15.15
C ARG A 130 1.89 -1.24 -13.96
N THR A 131 2.20 -2.53 -14.14
CA THR A 131 2.51 -3.40 -13.02
C THR A 131 3.94 -3.93 -13.03
N LEU A 132 4.44 -4.18 -11.82
CA LEU A 132 5.67 -4.89 -11.53
C LEU A 132 5.37 -5.91 -10.44
N ILE A 133 5.83 -7.14 -10.62
CA ILE A 133 5.58 -8.23 -9.67
C ILE A 133 6.90 -8.58 -8.97
N SER A 134 6.84 -8.73 -7.63
CA SER A 134 7.96 -9.17 -6.81
C SER A 134 7.49 -10.24 -5.84
N LYS A 135 8.26 -11.33 -5.72
CA LYS A 135 7.93 -12.43 -4.81
C LYS A 135 8.46 -12.14 -3.41
N LEU A 136 7.59 -12.27 -2.41
CA LEU A 136 7.96 -12.21 -1.00
C LEU A 136 8.37 -13.60 -0.48
N GLY A 137 9.22 -13.63 0.54
CA GLY A 137 9.63 -14.87 1.17
C GLY A 137 10.55 -15.75 0.33
N SER A 138 11.12 -15.22 -0.76
CA SER A 138 12.14 -15.92 -1.52
C SER A 138 13.41 -16.10 -0.71
N PRO A 139 14.16 -17.22 -0.88
CA PRO A 139 15.46 -17.34 -0.27
C PRO A 139 16.34 -16.13 -0.61
N GLY A 140 16.88 -15.47 0.40
CA GLY A 140 17.69 -14.27 0.23
C GLY A 140 16.95 -12.95 0.36
N MET A 141 15.63 -12.94 0.36
CA MET A 141 14.88 -11.74 0.67
C MET A 141 14.84 -11.56 2.19
N LYS A 142 15.52 -10.54 2.68
CA LYS A 142 15.56 -10.20 4.09
C LYS A 142 14.70 -8.96 4.33
N ILE A 143 13.74 -9.05 5.25
CA ILE A 143 12.85 -7.96 5.63
C ILE A 143 13.47 -7.12 6.76
N ASP A 144 14.76 -7.24 6.94
CA ASP A 144 15.52 -6.58 8.00
C ASP A 144 16.18 -5.26 7.57
N SER A 145 16.04 -4.84 6.32
CA SER A 145 16.50 -3.53 5.88
C SER A 145 15.40 -2.50 6.05
N GLU A 146 15.77 -1.31 6.53
CA GLU A 146 14.84 -0.19 6.69
C GLU A 146 14.15 0.18 5.37
N GLU A 147 14.84 -0.02 4.24
CA GLU A 147 14.29 0.24 2.91
C GLU A 147 13.06 -0.61 2.59
N ASN A 148 13.03 -1.86 3.04
CA ASN A 148 11.89 -2.73 2.84
C ASN A 148 10.71 -2.37 3.76
N ILE A 149 10.99 -1.74 4.87
CA ILE A 149 9.98 -1.28 5.82
C ILE A 149 9.33 0.02 5.34
N THR A 150 10.06 0.86 4.59
CA THR A 150 9.54 2.13 4.08
C THR A 150 8.41 1.97 3.06
N LEU A 151 8.22 0.79 2.47
CA LEU A 151 7.02 0.48 1.67
C LEU A 151 5.73 0.55 2.50
N TRP A 152 5.83 0.47 3.81
CA TRP A 152 4.72 0.45 4.76
C TRP A 152 4.46 1.78 5.42
N THR A 153 5.50 2.59 5.54
CA THR A 153 5.42 3.90 6.15
C THR A 153 5.35 4.96 5.07
N ILE A 154 4.44 5.88 5.20
CA ILE A 154 4.44 7.08 4.39
C ILE A 154 5.50 7.99 5.00
N ASN A 155 6.52 8.27 4.23
CA ASN A 155 7.45 9.31 4.57
C ASN A 155 6.91 10.67 4.17
#